data_23efe6b0ccd3af769def4d8b21c60a6c
#
_entry.id   23efe6b0ccd3af769def4d8b21c60a6c
#
_cell.length_a   1.000
_cell.length_b   1.000
_cell.length_c   1.000
_cell.angle_alpha   90.00
_cell.angle_beta   90.00
_cell.angle_gamma   90.00
#
_symmetry.space_group_name_H-M   'P 1'
#
loop_
_entity.id
_entity.type
_entity.pdbx_description
1 polymer ?
#
loop_
_entity_poly.entity_id
_entity_poly.type
_entity_poly.pdbx_seq_one_letter_code
_entity_poly.pdbx_strand_id
1 'polypeptide(L)'
;VMFASDGQPVEPGGGLYKRPVFVLRESFKPVLPVDLDMLAAATEQLQEAKDREAAVSLAEITIADPAAQADVHTDLLGRLDALAAVGLPTLVTDMGELFRVAGFLRRYATPRVVFVAGTQSFAALFDEKPFENLPGGVFEALGRLFTRGVTLALYPDRDPRTGEILRASTVAVP
;
A
#
# COMPACT_ATOMS: atom_id res chain seq x y z
N VAL A 1 5.74 -0.81 12.96
CA VAL A 1 7.18 -1.14 12.87
C VAL A 1 7.58 -1.18 11.42
N MET A 2 8.80 -0.70 11.09
CA MET A 2 9.35 -0.76 9.73
C MET A 2 10.58 -1.66 9.71
N PHE A 3 10.72 -2.43 8.63
CA PHE A 3 11.87 -3.29 8.33
C PHE A 3 12.52 -2.82 7.03
N ALA A 4 13.85 -2.79 7.00
CA ALA A 4 14.61 -2.53 5.79
C ALA A 4 14.53 -3.70 4.80
N SER A 5 15.09 -3.54 3.62
CA SER A 5 15.13 -4.56 2.57
C SER A 5 15.89 -5.85 2.94
N ASP A 6 16.70 -5.80 3.98
CA ASP A 6 17.42 -6.96 4.54
C ASP A 6 16.69 -7.58 5.75
N GLY A 7 15.47 -7.13 6.05
CA GLY A 7 14.65 -7.61 7.15
C GLY A 7 15.02 -7.05 8.53
N GLN A 8 15.99 -6.14 8.63
CA GLN A 8 16.34 -5.53 9.91
C GLN A 8 15.37 -4.42 10.29
N PRO A 9 14.96 -4.32 11.56
CA PRO A 9 14.09 -3.24 12.01
C PRO A 9 14.80 -1.88 11.89
N VAL A 10 14.08 -0.89 11.37
CA VAL A 10 14.60 0.46 11.15
C VAL A 10 13.59 1.52 11.54
N GLU A 11 14.11 2.71 11.88
CA GLU A 11 13.27 3.89 12.08
C GLU A 11 12.76 4.41 10.73
N PRO A 12 11.45 4.68 10.59
CA PRO A 12 10.86 5.15 9.33
C PRO A 12 11.54 6.41 8.77
N GLY A 13 11.97 7.32 9.65
CA GLY A 13 12.69 8.53 9.26
C GLY A 13 14.01 8.25 8.52
N GLY A 14 14.73 7.18 8.87
CA GLY A 14 15.98 6.83 8.19
C GLY A 14 15.78 6.34 6.76
N GLY A 15 14.69 5.60 6.51
CA GLY A 15 14.43 5.00 5.18
C GLY A 15 13.58 5.85 4.25
N LEU A 16 12.67 6.68 4.78
CA LEU A 16 11.63 7.36 4.01
C LEU A 16 11.85 8.88 3.88
N TYR A 17 12.79 9.46 4.61
CA TYR A 17 12.92 10.93 4.71
C TYR A 17 13.15 11.59 3.34
N LYS A 18 12.23 12.50 2.98
CA LYS A 18 12.24 13.25 1.71
C LYS A 18 12.29 12.40 0.45
N ARG A 19 11.85 11.16 0.50
CA ARG A 19 11.80 10.26 -0.65
C ARG A 19 10.35 10.06 -1.10
N PRO A 20 10.07 9.94 -2.41
CA PRO A 20 8.80 9.42 -2.89
C PRO A 20 8.60 7.98 -2.38
N VAL A 21 7.41 7.67 -1.88
CA VAL A 21 7.11 6.33 -1.34
C VAL A 21 5.94 5.72 -2.10
N PHE A 22 6.16 4.54 -2.65
CA PHE A 22 5.13 3.71 -3.29
C PHE A 22 4.76 2.58 -2.34
N VAL A 23 3.49 2.51 -1.97
CA VAL A 23 3.00 1.59 -0.96
C VAL A 23 2.03 0.61 -1.58
N LEU A 24 2.33 -0.67 -1.46
CA LEU A 24 1.42 -1.74 -1.78
C LEU A 24 0.94 -2.38 -0.47
N ARG A 25 -0.37 -2.31 -0.21
CA ARG A 25 -1.01 -3.02 0.90
C ARG A 25 -1.58 -4.32 0.40
N GLU A 26 -1.00 -5.43 0.84
CA GLU A 26 -1.47 -6.78 0.52
C GLU A 26 -1.24 -7.74 1.68
N SER A 27 -1.81 -8.93 1.56
CA SER A 27 -1.60 -9.99 2.54
C SER A 27 -0.19 -10.60 2.47
N PHE A 28 0.41 -10.61 1.26
CA PHE A 28 1.68 -11.27 0.94
C PHE A 28 1.75 -12.73 1.41
N LYS A 29 0.69 -13.51 1.07
CA LYS A 29 0.52 -14.92 1.41
C LYS A 29 0.27 -15.78 0.17
N PRO A 30 1.29 -16.11 -0.62
CA PRO A 30 2.70 -15.69 -0.59
C PRO A 30 2.92 -14.32 -1.23
N VAL A 31 4.18 -13.85 -1.23
CA VAL A 31 4.63 -12.76 -2.10
C VAL A 31 4.61 -13.25 -3.54
N LEU A 32 3.94 -12.52 -4.42
CA LEU A 32 3.76 -12.88 -5.82
C LEU A 32 4.62 -11.99 -6.73
N PRO A 33 5.06 -12.49 -7.90
CA PRO A 33 5.76 -11.65 -8.88
C PRO A 33 4.97 -10.40 -9.30
N VAL A 34 3.64 -10.48 -9.33
CA VAL A 34 2.77 -9.34 -9.66
C VAL A 34 2.86 -8.22 -8.62
N ASP A 35 3.12 -8.53 -7.36
CA ASP A 35 3.28 -7.52 -6.31
C ASP A 35 4.48 -6.61 -6.60
N LEU A 36 5.58 -7.20 -7.06
CA LEU A 36 6.79 -6.49 -7.45
C LEU A 36 6.59 -5.70 -8.75
N ASP A 37 5.88 -6.30 -9.72
CA ASP A 37 5.57 -5.67 -10.99
C ASP A 37 4.66 -4.44 -10.80
N MET A 38 3.67 -4.51 -9.94
CA MET A 38 2.80 -3.40 -9.56
C MET A 38 3.60 -2.20 -9.02
N LEU A 39 4.54 -2.46 -8.10
CA LEU A 39 5.40 -1.42 -7.52
C LEU A 39 6.37 -0.84 -8.56
N ALA A 40 6.98 -1.69 -9.38
CA ALA A 40 7.88 -1.27 -10.45
C ALA A 40 7.16 -0.39 -11.47
N ALA A 41 6.01 -0.86 -11.99
CA ALA A 41 5.22 -0.12 -12.98
C ALA A 41 4.73 1.24 -12.44
N ALA A 42 4.36 1.31 -11.16
CA ALA A 42 3.96 2.57 -10.54
C ALA A 42 5.15 3.53 -10.41
N THR A 43 6.34 3.02 -10.06
CA THR A 43 7.56 3.84 -9.92
C THR A 43 8.03 4.38 -11.26
N GLU A 44 7.90 3.61 -12.34
CA GLU A 44 8.26 4.04 -13.70
C GLU A 44 7.44 5.22 -14.21
N GLN A 45 6.25 5.47 -13.63
CA GLN A 45 5.43 6.63 -13.97
C GLN A 45 6.02 7.96 -13.47
N LEU A 46 7.03 7.94 -12.61
CA LEU A 46 7.75 9.16 -12.25
C LEU A 46 8.51 9.72 -13.45
N GLN A 47 8.29 11.00 -13.74
CA GLN A 47 8.87 11.65 -14.91
C GLN A 47 10.38 11.86 -14.79
N GLU A 48 10.85 12.23 -13.58
CA GLU A 48 12.25 12.55 -13.35
C GLU A 48 13.04 11.33 -12.89
N ALA A 49 14.16 11.06 -13.54
CA ALA A 49 15.04 9.93 -13.21
C ALA A 49 15.53 9.97 -11.76
N LYS A 50 15.90 11.15 -11.27
CA LYS A 50 16.33 11.35 -9.86
C LYS A 50 15.27 10.93 -8.86
N ASP A 51 13.97 11.17 -9.18
CA ASP A 51 12.87 10.81 -8.30
C ASP A 51 12.64 9.30 -8.33
N ARG A 52 12.84 8.64 -9.48
CA ARG A 52 12.80 7.17 -9.58
C ARG A 52 13.90 6.51 -8.77
N GLU A 53 15.13 7.01 -8.87
CA GLU A 53 16.28 6.50 -8.09
C GLU A 53 16.11 6.71 -6.59
N ALA A 54 15.49 7.82 -6.19
CA ALA A 54 15.20 8.12 -4.79
C ALA A 54 13.96 7.41 -4.25
N ALA A 55 13.08 6.89 -5.11
CA ALA A 55 11.82 6.27 -4.70
C ALA A 55 12.03 5.04 -3.80
N VAL A 56 11.09 4.85 -2.87
CA VAL A 56 11.03 3.68 -2.02
C VAL A 56 9.77 2.90 -2.36
N SER A 57 9.94 1.66 -2.82
CA SER A 57 8.85 0.69 -2.86
C SER A 57 8.73 0.05 -1.49
N LEU A 58 7.51 0.04 -0.93
CA LEU A 58 7.22 -0.36 0.43
C LEU A 58 6.04 -1.33 0.45
N ALA A 59 6.25 -2.53 0.98
CA ALA A 59 5.15 -3.42 1.36
C ALA A 59 4.50 -2.90 2.65
N GLU A 60 3.19 -2.91 2.73
CA GLU A 60 2.48 -2.63 3.98
C GLU A 60 1.59 -3.81 4.36
N ILE A 61 1.81 -4.31 5.57
CA ILE A 61 1.02 -5.39 6.18
C ILE A 61 0.24 -4.80 7.34
N THR A 62 -1.09 -4.86 7.27
CA THR A 62 -1.91 -4.52 8.44
C THR A 62 -2.18 -5.75 9.30
N ILE A 63 -2.04 -5.58 10.62
CA ILE A 63 -2.41 -6.57 11.64
C ILE A 63 -3.68 -6.14 12.39
N ALA A 64 -4.40 -5.16 11.87
CA ALA A 64 -5.61 -4.62 12.49
C ALA A 64 -6.83 -5.57 12.41
N ASP A 65 -6.76 -6.66 11.63
CA ASP A 65 -7.86 -7.63 11.52
C ASP A 65 -7.92 -8.53 12.75
N PRO A 66 -8.99 -8.43 13.57
CA PRO A 66 -9.16 -9.28 14.76
C PRO A 66 -9.29 -10.77 14.43
N ALA A 67 -9.76 -11.13 13.23
CA ALA A 67 -9.91 -12.51 12.81
C ALA A 67 -8.57 -13.20 12.51
N ALA A 68 -7.50 -12.41 12.30
CA ALA A 68 -6.16 -12.91 12.00
C ALA A 68 -5.34 -13.28 13.26
N GLN A 69 -5.87 -13.13 14.47
CA GLN A 69 -5.07 -13.13 15.71
C GLN A 69 -4.59 -14.51 16.21
N ALA A 70 -5.12 -15.65 15.73
CA ALA A 70 -4.79 -16.94 16.30
C ALA A 70 -3.36 -17.46 15.97
N ASP A 71 -2.75 -17.03 14.84
CA ASP A 71 -1.40 -17.45 14.41
C ASP A 71 -0.54 -16.28 13.88
N VAL A 72 -0.82 -15.07 14.34
CA VAL A 72 -0.26 -13.82 13.78
C VAL A 72 1.27 -13.79 13.79
N HIS A 73 1.91 -14.30 14.85
CA HIS A 73 3.36 -14.15 14.97
C HIS A 73 4.15 -15.02 13.98
N THR A 74 3.85 -16.32 13.90
CA THR A 74 4.57 -17.23 12.99
C THR A 74 4.32 -16.89 11.53
N ASP A 75 3.08 -16.58 11.18
CA ASP A 75 2.67 -16.17 9.85
C ASP A 75 3.29 -14.81 9.46
N LEU A 76 3.33 -13.84 10.37
CA LEU A 76 3.94 -12.54 10.12
C LEU A 76 5.44 -12.65 9.87
N LEU A 77 6.16 -13.43 10.68
CA LEU A 77 7.59 -13.63 10.50
C LEU A 77 7.89 -14.25 9.13
N GLY A 78 7.14 -15.30 8.73
CA GLY A 78 7.32 -15.91 7.40
C GLY A 78 7.08 -14.95 6.25
N ARG A 79 6.12 -14.01 6.39
CA ARG A 79 5.88 -12.94 5.39
C ARG A 79 7.03 -11.93 5.36
N LEU A 80 7.54 -11.53 6.52
CA LEU A 80 8.68 -10.61 6.62
C LEU A 80 9.93 -11.23 5.98
N ASP A 81 10.20 -12.50 6.25
CA ASP A 81 11.32 -13.22 5.64
C ASP A 81 11.18 -13.31 4.11
N ALA A 82 9.97 -13.59 3.61
CA ALA A 82 9.71 -13.63 2.17
C ALA A 82 9.89 -12.26 1.49
N LEU A 83 9.45 -11.18 2.14
CA LEU A 83 9.62 -9.81 1.63
C LEU A 83 11.10 -9.37 1.67
N ALA A 84 11.81 -9.70 2.74
CA ALA A 84 13.25 -9.48 2.82
C ALA A 84 14.03 -10.26 1.75
N ALA A 85 13.64 -11.50 1.47
CA ALA A 85 14.27 -12.32 0.43
C ALA A 85 14.15 -11.71 -0.98
N VAL A 86 13.10 -10.92 -1.25
CA VAL A 86 12.95 -10.16 -2.51
C VAL A 86 13.44 -8.71 -2.39
N GLY A 87 14.05 -8.35 -1.26
CA GLY A 87 14.64 -7.01 -1.06
C GLY A 87 13.61 -5.89 -0.88
N LEU A 88 12.37 -6.20 -0.45
CA LEU A 88 11.30 -5.22 -0.31
C LEU A 88 11.16 -4.75 1.15
N PRO A 89 11.45 -3.47 1.44
CA PRO A 89 11.19 -2.90 2.76
C PRO A 89 9.73 -3.06 3.17
N THR A 90 9.48 -3.31 4.45
CA THR A 90 8.14 -3.65 4.93
C THR A 90 7.72 -2.76 6.09
N LEU A 91 6.51 -2.23 6.03
CA LEU A 91 5.85 -1.52 7.11
C LEU A 91 4.73 -2.40 7.69
N VAL A 92 4.83 -2.75 8.96
CA VAL A 92 3.77 -3.44 9.71
C VAL A 92 3.01 -2.44 10.54
N THR A 93 1.70 -2.38 10.36
CA THR A 93 0.82 -1.45 11.07
C THR A 93 -0.37 -2.17 11.73
N ASP A 94 -0.98 -1.50 12.66
CA ASP A 94 -2.31 -1.80 13.23
C ASP A 94 -3.40 -0.86 12.68
N MET A 95 -3.11 -0.23 11.53
CA MET A 95 -3.96 0.76 10.90
C MET A 95 -4.86 0.11 9.86
N GLY A 96 -6.13 -0.15 10.20
CA GLY A 96 -7.09 -0.73 9.26
C GLY A 96 -7.32 0.17 8.04
N GLU A 97 -7.49 1.47 8.25
CA GLU A 97 -7.85 2.41 7.21
C GLU A 97 -6.61 3.04 6.54
N LEU A 98 -6.60 3.08 5.20
CA LEU A 98 -5.48 3.63 4.41
C LEU A 98 -5.17 5.10 4.73
N PHE A 99 -6.18 5.91 5.09
CA PHE A 99 -5.94 7.31 5.43
C PHE A 99 -5.06 7.48 6.68
N ARG A 100 -5.09 6.51 7.61
CA ARG A 100 -4.19 6.52 8.78
C ARG A 100 -2.76 6.22 8.38
N VAL A 101 -2.56 5.25 7.49
CA VAL A 101 -1.24 4.94 6.92
C VAL A 101 -0.71 6.14 6.13
N ALA A 102 -1.56 6.77 5.31
CA ALA A 102 -1.19 8.01 4.61
C ALA A 102 -0.75 9.11 5.58
N GLY A 103 -1.51 9.34 6.66
CA GLY A 103 -1.17 10.30 7.70
C GLY A 103 0.15 9.99 8.40
N PHE A 104 0.44 8.72 8.65
CA PHE A 104 1.71 8.26 9.21
C PHE A 104 2.88 8.51 8.25
N LEU A 105 2.77 8.05 7.02
CA LEU A 105 3.84 8.16 6.03
C LEU A 105 4.18 9.60 5.68
N ARG A 106 3.21 10.49 5.64
CA ARG A 106 3.42 11.92 5.37
C ARG A 106 4.28 12.66 6.40
N ARG A 107 4.50 12.07 7.55
CA ARG A 107 5.44 12.64 8.56
C ARG A 107 6.90 12.48 8.13
N TYR A 108 7.18 11.51 7.28
CA TYR A 108 8.53 11.12 6.87
C TYR A 108 8.75 11.31 5.37
N ALA A 109 7.82 10.81 4.57
CA ALA A 109 7.90 10.84 3.11
C ALA A 109 7.45 12.20 2.58
N THR A 110 8.29 12.84 1.82
CA THR A 110 7.97 14.04 1.05
C THR A 110 8.71 13.97 -0.28
N PRO A 111 8.12 14.41 -1.33
CA PRO A 111 6.86 15.13 -1.49
C PRO A 111 5.65 14.25 -1.80
N ARG A 112 5.82 12.92 -2.00
CA ARG A 112 4.79 12.09 -2.61
C ARG A 112 4.66 10.73 -1.90
N VAL A 113 3.41 10.37 -1.57
CA VAL A 113 3.01 9.03 -1.18
C VAL A 113 2.04 8.49 -2.24
N VAL A 114 2.37 7.38 -2.86
CA VAL A 114 1.56 6.72 -3.88
C VAL A 114 1.11 5.37 -3.35
N PHE A 115 -0.18 5.20 -3.14
CA PHE A 115 -0.73 3.86 -2.90
C PHE A 115 -0.89 3.15 -4.23
N VAL A 116 -0.36 1.93 -4.31
CA VAL A 116 -0.48 1.06 -5.48
C VAL A 116 -1.57 0.04 -5.18
N ALA A 117 -2.51 -0.14 -6.08
CA ALA A 117 -3.64 -1.04 -5.87
C ALA A 117 -4.12 -1.66 -7.19
N GLY A 118 -4.64 -2.87 -7.12
CA GLY A 118 -5.45 -3.43 -8.20
C GLY A 118 -6.84 -2.77 -8.25
N THR A 119 -7.56 -2.98 -9.33
CA THR A 119 -8.89 -2.38 -9.54
C THR A 119 -9.93 -2.85 -8.54
N GLN A 120 -9.82 -4.09 -8.03
CA GLN A 120 -10.71 -4.61 -6.99
C GLN A 120 -10.47 -3.94 -5.64
N SER A 121 -9.21 -3.78 -5.25
CA SER A 121 -8.82 -3.06 -4.02
C SER A 121 -9.22 -1.59 -4.09
N PHE A 122 -9.18 -0.99 -5.29
CA PHE A 122 -9.69 0.36 -5.51
C PHE A 122 -11.21 0.44 -5.27
N ALA A 123 -11.99 -0.49 -5.81
CA ALA A 123 -13.44 -0.51 -5.60
C ALA A 123 -13.79 -0.62 -4.10
N ALA A 124 -13.03 -1.39 -3.33
CA ALA A 124 -13.22 -1.55 -1.90
C ALA A 124 -13.01 -0.25 -1.08
N LEU A 125 -12.32 0.76 -1.63
CA LEU A 125 -12.20 2.08 -0.98
C LEU A 125 -13.54 2.82 -0.86
N PHE A 126 -14.54 2.44 -1.66
CA PHE A 126 -15.87 3.03 -1.68
C PHE A 126 -16.90 2.22 -0.87
N ASP A 127 -16.48 1.12 -0.24
CA ASP A 127 -17.34 0.38 0.68
C ASP A 127 -17.60 1.24 1.93
N GLU A 128 -18.87 1.43 2.27
CA GLU A 128 -19.30 2.26 3.42
C GLU A 128 -19.02 1.56 4.76
N LYS A 129 -19.06 0.24 4.79
CA LYS A 129 -19.00 -0.54 6.03
C LYS A 129 -17.76 -0.27 6.89
N PRO A 130 -16.53 -0.18 6.33
CA PRO A 130 -15.35 0.14 7.14
C PRO A 130 -15.36 1.54 7.75
N PHE A 131 -16.22 2.44 7.23
CA PHE A 131 -16.24 3.86 7.58
C PHE A 131 -17.52 4.30 8.29
N GLU A 132 -18.39 3.37 8.68
CA GLU A 132 -19.66 3.67 9.37
C GLU A 132 -19.48 4.44 10.68
N ASN A 133 -18.32 4.33 11.32
CA ASN A 133 -17.98 5.05 12.54
C ASN A 133 -17.44 6.47 12.31
N LEU A 134 -17.24 6.87 11.05
CA LEU A 134 -16.85 8.24 10.70
C LEU A 134 -18.10 9.10 10.47
N PRO A 135 -18.19 10.31 11.06
CA PRO A 135 -19.34 11.20 10.86
C PRO A 135 -19.68 11.49 9.40
N GLY A 136 -18.66 11.61 8.55
CA GLY A 136 -18.80 11.83 7.11
C GLY A 136 -18.66 10.55 6.29
N GLY A 137 -18.65 9.36 6.91
CA GLY A 137 -18.57 8.07 6.23
C GLY A 137 -17.39 7.94 5.26
N VAL A 138 -17.64 7.29 4.12
CA VAL A 138 -16.64 7.06 3.09
C VAL A 138 -16.08 8.37 2.50
N PHE A 139 -16.88 9.41 2.37
CA PHE A 139 -16.40 10.69 1.84
C PHE A 139 -15.38 11.36 2.75
N GLU A 140 -15.56 11.26 4.06
CA GLU A 140 -14.58 11.73 5.02
C GLU A 140 -13.30 10.91 4.94
N ALA A 141 -13.39 9.58 4.83
CA ALA A 141 -12.24 8.70 4.67
C ALA A 141 -11.44 9.03 3.41
N LEU A 142 -12.10 9.21 2.27
CA LEU A 142 -11.47 9.60 1.00
C LEU A 142 -10.85 10.99 1.08
N GLY A 143 -11.54 11.97 1.69
CA GLY A 143 -11.02 13.32 1.90
C GLY A 143 -9.77 13.33 2.79
N ARG A 144 -9.70 12.45 3.79
CA ARG A 144 -8.50 12.27 4.63
C ARG A 144 -7.37 11.54 3.90
N LEU A 145 -7.70 10.59 3.02
CA LEU A 145 -6.73 9.83 2.22
C LEU A 145 -6.08 10.71 1.16
N PHE A 146 -6.89 11.36 0.31
CA PHE A 146 -6.40 12.13 -0.84
C PHE A 146 -6.02 13.57 -0.47
N THR A 147 -5.25 13.70 0.60
CA THR A 147 -4.65 14.99 0.95
C THR A 147 -3.46 15.32 0.03
N ARG A 148 -2.98 16.56 0.08
CA ARG A 148 -1.86 17.00 -0.76
C ARG A 148 -0.66 16.08 -0.70
N GLY A 149 -0.21 15.61 -1.86
CA GLY A 149 0.93 14.71 -2.00
C GLY A 149 0.61 13.22 -1.88
N VAL A 150 -0.67 12.85 -1.68
CA VAL A 150 -1.12 11.46 -1.70
C VAL A 150 -1.87 11.19 -3.00
N THR A 151 -1.50 10.13 -3.69
CA THR A 151 -2.13 9.68 -4.94
C THR A 151 -2.33 8.16 -4.93
N LEU A 152 -3.12 7.67 -5.86
CA LEU A 152 -3.35 6.24 -6.08
C LEU A 152 -2.89 5.90 -7.50
N ALA A 153 -2.07 4.86 -7.62
CA ALA A 153 -1.71 4.23 -8.88
C ALA A 153 -2.50 2.93 -9.01
N LEU A 154 -3.32 2.83 -10.07
CA LEU A 154 -4.10 1.63 -10.33
C LEU A 154 -3.37 0.74 -11.33
N TYR A 155 -3.12 -0.49 -10.90
CA TYR A 155 -2.60 -1.53 -11.76
C TYR A 155 -3.76 -2.28 -12.42
N PRO A 156 -3.69 -2.56 -13.73
CA PRO A 156 -4.73 -3.31 -14.44
C PRO A 156 -4.93 -4.70 -13.83
N ASP A 157 -6.17 -5.09 -13.65
CA ASP A 157 -6.55 -6.38 -13.06
C ASP A 157 -7.49 -7.12 -14.02
N ARG A 158 -7.64 -8.42 -13.82
CA ARG A 158 -8.56 -9.25 -14.61
C ARG A 158 -9.85 -9.49 -13.84
N ASP A 159 -10.99 -9.14 -14.44
CA ASP A 159 -12.28 -9.49 -13.86
C ASP A 159 -12.41 -11.02 -13.78
N PRO A 160 -12.56 -11.60 -12.58
CA PRO A 160 -12.62 -13.06 -12.42
C PRO A 160 -13.85 -13.69 -13.05
N ARG A 161 -14.92 -12.92 -13.32
CA ARG A 161 -16.16 -13.41 -13.92
C ARG A 161 -16.15 -13.35 -15.43
N THR A 162 -15.63 -12.26 -16.01
CA THR A 162 -15.67 -12.04 -17.47
C THR A 162 -14.33 -12.34 -18.13
N GLY A 163 -13.23 -12.36 -17.38
CA GLY A 163 -11.87 -12.47 -17.89
C GLY A 163 -11.34 -11.21 -18.58
N GLU A 164 -12.12 -10.14 -18.60
CA GLU A 164 -11.73 -8.85 -19.19
C GLU A 164 -10.69 -8.14 -18.33
N ILE A 165 -9.84 -7.33 -18.97
CA ILE A 165 -8.86 -6.51 -18.27
C ILE A 165 -9.54 -5.21 -17.84
N LEU A 166 -9.67 -5.04 -16.52
CA LEU A 166 -10.12 -3.81 -15.88
C LEU A 166 -8.94 -2.84 -15.78
N ARG A 167 -9.19 -1.59 -16.15
CA ARG A 167 -8.21 -0.49 -16.09
C ARG A 167 -8.82 0.70 -15.35
N ALA A 168 -7.99 1.64 -14.93
CA ALA A 168 -8.46 2.87 -14.30
C ALA A 168 -9.55 3.61 -15.12
N SER A 169 -9.47 3.53 -16.46
CA SER A 169 -10.45 4.14 -17.37
C SER A 169 -11.76 3.37 -17.51
N THR A 170 -11.83 2.12 -17.07
CA THR A 170 -12.99 1.23 -17.24
C THR A 170 -13.59 0.74 -15.92
N VAL A 171 -12.87 0.94 -14.82
CA VAL A 171 -13.38 0.57 -13.50
C VAL A 171 -14.55 1.49 -13.11
N ALA A 172 -15.68 0.88 -12.76
CA ALA A 172 -16.82 1.64 -12.26
C ALA A 172 -16.52 2.11 -10.83
N VAL A 173 -16.73 3.40 -10.59
CA VAL A 173 -16.73 3.98 -9.25
C VAL A 173 -18.21 4.10 -8.84
N PRO A 174 -18.59 3.66 -7.63
CA PRO A 174 -19.97 3.74 -7.14
C PRO A 174 -20.49 5.17 -7.05
#